data_7ad6bc64cf5432c32bde57759ffee962
#
_entry.id   7ad6bc64cf5432c32bde57759ffee962
#
_cell.length_a   1.000
_cell.length_b   1.000
_cell.length_c   1.000
_cell.angle_alpha   90.00
_cell.angle_beta   90.00
_cell.angle_gamma   90.00
#
_symmetry.space_group_name_H-M   'P 1'
#
loop_
_entity.id
_entity.type
_entity.pdbx_description
1 polymer ?
#
loop_
_entity_poly.entity_id
_entity_poly.type
_entity_poly.pdbx_seq_one_letter_code
_entity_poly.pdbx_strand_id
1 'polypeptide(L)'
;CALPILEFKDGAVMAQLGTPDMKLPIQYALYYPERRFLAGDRLDFAALTQITFEKPDMDTFLGLPMAMQASRTGGSMPTVFNAANERAVALFLAKKIRFLEIYDVIAGAMEAHKTIADPTLEQILAAEQETYEWIANRYKMGE
;
A
#
# COMPACT_ATOMS: atom_id res chain seq x y z
N CYS A 1 2.12 10.43 -3.14
CA CYS A 1 0.69 10.61 -2.84
C CYS A 1 -0.12 10.15 -4.05
N ALA A 2 -1.01 9.18 -3.89
CA ALA A 2 -1.87 8.73 -4.98
C ALA A 2 -2.97 9.77 -5.23
N LEU A 3 -3.30 10.01 -6.51
CA LEU A 3 -4.50 10.75 -6.88
C LEU A 3 -5.69 9.77 -6.77
N PRO A 4 -6.64 9.96 -5.85
CA PRO A 4 -7.81 9.11 -5.82
C PRO A 4 -8.66 9.37 -7.06
N ILE A 5 -8.88 8.30 -7.82
CA ILE A 5 -9.75 8.28 -9.00
C ILE A 5 -10.81 7.22 -8.75
N LEU A 6 -12.07 7.63 -8.81
CA LEU A 6 -13.22 6.78 -8.57
C LEU A 6 -14.02 6.63 -9.85
N GLU A 7 -14.25 5.40 -10.28
CA GLU A 7 -15.21 5.06 -11.33
C GLU A 7 -16.48 4.53 -10.71
N PHE A 8 -17.61 5.12 -11.06
CA PHE A 8 -18.93 4.74 -10.60
C PHE A 8 -19.55 3.67 -11.53
N LYS A 9 -20.58 3.00 -11.06
CA LYS A 9 -21.26 1.93 -11.81
C LYS A 9 -21.91 2.41 -13.12
N ASP A 10 -22.20 3.70 -13.22
CA ASP A 10 -22.76 4.36 -14.43
C ASP A 10 -21.68 4.81 -15.41
N GLY A 11 -20.39 4.57 -15.08
CA GLY A 11 -19.25 4.97 -15.89
C GLY A 11 -18.76 6.39 -15.62
N ALA A 12 -19.36 7.14 -14.71
CA ALA A 12 -18.85 8.44 -14.31
C ALA A 12 -17.52 8.28 -13.57
N VAL A 13 -16.56 9.17 -13.87
CA VAL A 13 -15.24 9.17 -13.23
C VAL A 13 -15.02 10.48 -12.49
N MET A 14 -14.60 10.40 -11.22
CA MET A 14 -14.23 11.54 -10.41
C MET A 14 -12.79 11.38 -9.94
N ALA A 15 -12.00 12.45 -10.04
CA ALA A 15 -10.64 12.51 -9.54
C ALA A 15 -10.46 13.66 -8.55
N GLN A 16 -9.83 13.40 -7.41
CA GLN A 16 -9.37 14.45 -6.51
C GLN A 16 -7.93 14.81 -6.88
N LEU A 17 -7.72 16.03 -7.34
CA LEU A 17 -6.40 16.57 -7.65
C LEU A 17 -5.89 17.42 -6.50
N GLY A 18 -4.60 17.36 -6.23
CA GLY A 18 -3.92 18.17 -5.22
C GLY A 18 -2.41 17.99 -5.26
N THR A 19 -1.68 18.83 -4.56
CA THR A 19 -0.27 18.62 -4.31
C THR A 19 -0.07 17.33 -3.49
N PRO A 20 1.05 16.58 -3.68
CA PRO A 20 1.28 15.30 -3.00
C PRO A 20 1.63 15.52 -1.52
N ASP A 21 0.63 15.84 -0.70
CA ASP A 21 0.75 16.01 0.74
C ASP A 21 -0.43 15.31 1.45
N MET A 22 -0.11 14.43 2.38
CA MET A 22 -1.10 13.72 3.20
C MET A 22 -1.84 14.61 4.19
N LYS A 23 -1.35 15.81 4.47
CA LYS A 23 -2.04 16.76 5.36
C LYS A 23 -3.44 17.12 4.86
N LEU A 24 -3.62 17.19 3.53
CA LEU A 24 -4.92 17.54 2.93
C LEU A 24 -6.02 16.51 3.25
N PRO A 25 -5.85 15.21 2.96
CA PRO A 25 -6.87 14.22 3.32
C PRO A 25 -7.01 14.03 4.83
N ILE A 26 -5.93 14.13 5.61
CA ILE A 26 -5.99 14.03 7.07
C ILE A 26 -6.78 15.18 7.66
N GLN A 27 -6.49 16.43 7.26
CA GLN A 27 -7.25 17.60 7.72
C GLN A 27 -8.73 17.46 7.39
N TYR A 28 -9.05 17.03 6.16
CA TYR A 28 -10.45 16.85 5.77
C TYR A 28 -11.16 15.75 6.58
N ALA A 29 -10.47 14.66 6.89
CA ALA A 29 -11.03 13.62 7.75
C ALA A 29 -11.34 14.12 9.17
N LEU A 30 -10.47 14.96 9.72
CA LEU A 30 -10.64 15.53 11.07
C LEU A 30 -11.75 16.58 11.15
N TYR A 31 -11.99 17.33 10.08
CA TYR A 31 -12.96 18.43 10.05
C TYR A 31 -14.20 18.13 9.19
N TYR A 32 -14.34 16.89 8.73
CA TYR A 32 -15.47 16.50 7.88
C TYR A 32 -16.83 16.98 8.45
N PRO A 33 -17.71 17.56 7.63
CA PRO A 33 -17.61 17.78 6.18
C PRO A 33 -16.99 19.14 5.77
N GLU A 34 -16.45 19.89 6.71
CA GLU A 34 -15.93 21.23 6.47
C GLU A 34 -14.57 21.22 5.76
N ARG A 35 -14.39 22.15 4.82
CA ARG A 35 -13.10 22.43 4.19
C ARG A 35 -12.47 23.65 4.84
N ARG A 36 -11.33 23.48 5.53
CA ARG A 36 -10.62 24.57 6.20
C ARG A 36 -9.36 24.96 5.45
N PHE A 37 -8.85 26.15 5.72
CA PHE A 37 -7.59 26.58 5.15
C PHE A 37 -6.45 25.66 5.58
N LEU A 38 -5.63 25.23 4.61
CA LEU A 38 -4.40 24.49 4.82
C LEU A 38 -3.27 25.29 4.17
N ALA A 39 -2.25 25.63 4.96
CA ALA A 39 -1.05 26.26 4.46
C ALA A 39 -0.23 25.27 3.62
N GLY A 40 0.30 25.70 2.50
CA GLY A 40 1.11 24.90 1.58
C GLY A 40 0.83 25.23 0.13
N ASP A 41 1.56 24.56 -0.75
CA ASP A 41 1.47 24.77 -2.19
C ASP A 41 0.09 24.41 -2.73
N ARG A 42 -0.37 25.17 -3.71
CA ARG A 42 -1.61 24.91 -4.45
C ARG A 42 -1.28 24.27 -5.80
N LEU A 43 -2.19 23.44 -6.28
CA LEU A 43 -2.06 22.91 -7.62
C LEU A 43 -2.26 24.06 -8.63
N ASP A 44 -1.24 24.29 -9.44
CA ASP A 44 -1.27 25.22 -10.54
C ASP A 44 -1.53 24.46 -11.85
N PHE A 45 -2.73 24.59 -12.40
CA PHE A 45 -3.10 23.93 -13.65
C PHE A 45 -2.32 24.44 -14.87
N ALA A 46 -1.86 25.69 -14.84
CA ALA A 46 -1.03 26.23 -15.93
C ALA A 46 0.37 25.59 -15.94
N ALA A 47 0.92 25.31 -14.77
CA ALA A 47 2.18 24.59 -14.62
C ALA A 47 2.03 23.08 -14.86
N LEU A 48 0.92 22.48 -14.39
CA LEU A 48 0.67 21.05 -14.55
C LEU A 48 0.46 20.64 -16.02
N THR A 49 -0.19 21.46 -16.80
CA THR A 49 -0.50 21.29 -18.22
C THR A 49 -1.17 19.98 -18.64
N GLN A 50 -0.65 18.82 -18.22
CA GLN A 50 -1.17 17.49 -18.60
C GLN A 50 -0.98 16.45 -17.50
N ILE A 51 -1.83 15.43 -17.51
CA ILE A 51 -1.72 14.19 -16.73
C ILE A 51 -1.77 13.03 -17.73
N THR A 52 -0.86 12.09 -17.59
CA THR A 52 -0.80 10.89 -18.44
C THR A 52 -1.23 9.66 -17.66
N PHE A 53 -1.84 8.70 -18.36
CA PHE A 53 -2.26 7.42 -17.81
C PHE A 53 -1.70 6.29 -18.67
N GLU A 54 -1.14 5.28 -18.03
CA GLU A 54 -0.61 4.10 -18.67
C GLU A 54 -1.16 2.85 -17.98
N LYS A 55 -1.22 1.74 -18.71
CA LYS A 55 -1.57 0.46 -18.11
C LYS A 55 -0.41 0.02 -17.19
N PRO A 56 -0.69 -0.41 -15.96
CA PRO A 56 0.34 -0.96 -15.10
C PRO A 56 0.88 -2.27 -15.68
N ASP A 57 2.20 -2.43 -15.66
CA ASP A 57 2.85 -3.70 -16.00
C ASP A 57 2.68 -4.68 -14.83
N MET A 58 1.64 -5.51 -14.92
CA MET A 58 1.25 -6.46 -13.89
C MET A 58 2.09 -7.74 -13.92
N ASP A 59 2.82 -7.97 -15.01
CA ASP A 59 3.64 -9.18 -15.20
C ASP A 59 5.04 -8.99 -14.62
N THR A 60 5.61 -7.80 -14.77
CA THR A 60 6.93 -7.47 -14.22
C THR A 60 6.83 -6.99 -12.76
N PHE A 61 5.85 -6.15 -12.44
CA PHE A 61 5.69 -5.55 -11.11
C PHE A 61 4.54 -6.21 -10.33
N LEU A 62 4.84 -7.35 -9.72
CA LEU A 62 3.85 -8.21 -9.05
C LEU A 62 3.22 -7.60 -7.78
N GLY A 63 3.74 -6.49 -7.28
CA GLY A 63 3.24 -5.84 -6.06
C GLY A 63 1.77 -5.45 -6.15
N LEU A 64 1.33 -4.90 -7.29
CA LEU A 64 -0.08 -4.52 -7.49
C LEU A 64 -1.03 -5.73 -7.57
N PRO A 65 -0.77 -6.78 -8.39
CA PRO A 65 -1.59 -8.00 -8.36
C PRO A 65 -1.66 -8.64 -6.98
N MET A 66 -0.56 -8.71 -6.23
CA MET A 66 -0.54 -9.24 -4.87
C MET A 66 -1.37 -8.41 -3.90
N ALA A 67 -1.28 -7.07 -3.99
CA ALA A 67 -2.12 -6.17 -3.19
C ALA A 67 -3.62 -6.37 -3.49
N MET A 68 -3.97 -6.51 -4.77
CA MET A 68 -5.34 -6.81 -5.20
C MET A 68 -5.81 -8.19 -4.69
N GLN A 69 -4.94 -9.19 -4.71
CA GLN A 69 -5.21 -10.52 -4.17
C GLN A 69 -5.44 -10.44 -2.65
N ALA A 70 -4.55 -9.78 -1.91
CA ALA A 70 -4.68 -9.59 -0.47
C ALA A 70 -5.99 -8.89 -0.10
N SER A 71 -6.37 -7.83 -0.85
CA SER A 71 -7.62 -7.11 -0.66
C SER A 71 -8.86 -8.00 -0.90
N ARG A 72 -8.84 -8.84 -1.94
CA ARG A 72 -9.95 -9.76 -2.26
C ARG A 72 -10.07 -10.90 -1.25
N THR A 73 -8.94 -11.41 -0.74
CA THR A 73 -8.91 -12.43 0.31
C THR A 73 -9.45 -11.85 1.61
N GLY A 74 -9.12 -10.62 1.94
CA GLY A 74 -9.61 -9.94 3.14
C GLY A 74 -9.05 -10.54 4.44
N GLY A 75 -9.78 -10.34 5.53
CA GLY A 75 -9.37 -10.84 6.85
C GLY A 75 -8.00 -10.33 7.28
N SER A 76 -7.13 -11.23 7.72
CA SER A 76 -5.76 -10.92 8.13
C SER A 76 -4.75 -10.80 6.96
N MET A 77 -5.13 -11.16 5.73
CA MET A 77 -4.21 -11.17 4.59
C MET A 77 -3.64 -9.78 4.22
N PRO A 78 -4.42 -8.67 4.24
CA PRO A 78 -3.87 -7.34 4.01
C PRO A 78 -2.78 -6.94 5.00
N THR A 79 -2.90 -7.36 6.27
CA THR A 79 -1.87 -7.13 7.30
C THR A 79 -0.58 -7.85 6.94
N VAL A 80 -0.68 -9.12 6.56
CA VAL A 80 0.49 -9.93 6.15
C VAL A 80 1.17 -9.33 4.92
N PHE A 81 0.39 -8.94 3.90
CA PHE A 81 0.92 -8.27 2.72
C PHE A 81 1.69 -7.00 3.09
N ASN A 82 1.12 -6.14 3.95
CA ASN A 82 1.75 -4.89 4.36
C ASN A 82 3.02 -5.14 5.18
N ALA A 83 2.96 -6.02 6.18
CA ALA A 83 4.10 -6.37 7.02
C ALA A 83 5.27 -6.96 6.19
N ALA A 84 4.94 -7.86 5.25
CA ALA A 84 5.92 -8.44 4.34
C ALA A 84 6.55 -7.40 3.43
N ASN A 85 5.76 -6.47 2.88
CA ASN A 85 6.26 -5.38 2.05
C ASN A 85 7.22 -4.47 2.83
N GLU A 86 6.88 -4.07 4.05
CA GLU A 86 7.77 -3.23 4.88
C GLU A 86 9.12 -3.91 5.13
N ARG A 87 9.11 -5.19 5.48
CA ARG A 87 10.36 -5.94 5.73
C ARG A 87 11.16 -6.20 4.45
N ALA A 88 10.49 -6.50 3.34
CA ALA A 88 11.15 -6.69 2.05
C ALA A 88 11.82 -5.39 1.57
N VAL A 89 11.14 -4.24 1.71
CA VAL A 89 11.72 -2.93 1.39
C VAL A 89 12.92 -2.63 2.30
N ALA A 90 12.83 -2.92 3.60
CA ALA A 90 13.96 -2.75 4.51
C ALA A 90 15.16 -3.62 4.11
N LEU A 91 14.95 -4.89 3.72
CA LEU A 91 16.00 -5.78 3.20
C LEU A 91 16.63 -5.24 1.92
N PHE A 92 15.81 -4.72 1.00
CA PHE A 92 16.30 -4.10 -0.24
C PHE A 92 17.15 -2.86 0.03
N LEU A 93 16.69 -1.95 0.90
CA LEU A 93 17.43 -0.75 1.27
C LEU A 93 18.75 -1.09 1.99
N ALA A 94 18.77 -2.18 2.76
CA ALA A 94 19.98 -2.74 3.37
C ALA A 94 20.85 -3.54 2.37
N LYS A 95 20.49 -3.59 1.08
CA LYS A 95 21.21 -4.30 0.00
C LYS A 95 21.34 -5.82 0.25
N LYS A 96 20.41 -6.40 1.01
CA LYS A 96 20.38 -7.84 1.30
C LYS A 96 19.63 -8.65 0.24
N ILE A 97 18.72 -7.99 -0.48
CA ILE A 97 17.96 -8.56 -1.61
C ILE A 97 17.96 -7.58 -2.78
N ARG A 98 17.68 -8.07 -3.98
CA ARG A 98 17.47 -7.26 -5.20
C ARG A 98 16.04 -6.74 -5.27
N PHE A 99 15.79 -5.76 -6.12
CA PHE A 99 14.48 -5.10 -6.22
C PHE A 99 13.32 -6.08 -6.51
N LEU A 100 13.45 -6.97 -7.48
CA LEU A 100 12.39 -7.92 -7.82
C LEU A 100 12.21 -9.02 -6.76
N GLU A 101 13.22 -9.31 -5.94
CA GLU A 101 13.11 -10.26 -4.82
C GLU A 101 12.20 -9.75 -3.69
N ILE A 102 11.84 -8.45 -3.69
CA ILE A 102 10.78 -7.93 -2.82
C ILE A 102 9.49 -8.73 -2.98
N TYR A 103 9.14 -9.07 -4.22
CA TYR A 103 7.92 -9.81 -4.53
C TYR A 103 7.98 -11.27 -4.05
N ASP A 104 9.16 -11.89 -4.09
CA ASP A 104 9.36 -13.26 -3.58
C ASP A 104 9.17 -13.32 -2.06
N VAL A 105 9.66 -12.30 -1.34
CA VAL A 105 9.45 -12.18 0.11
C VAL A 105 7.96 -12.03 0.44
N ILE A 106 7.25 -11.14 -0.27
CA ILE A 106 5.82 -10.90 -0.06
C ILE A 106 5.01 -12.16 -0.38
N ALA A 107 5.24 -12.77 -1.53
CA ALA A 107 4.54 -13.99 -1.95
C ALA A 107 4.73 -15.12 -0.93
N GLY A 108 5.98 -15.38 -0.52
CA GLY A 108 6.29 -16.42 0.45
C GLY A 108 5.63 -16.19 1.82
N ALA A 109 5.54 -14.96 2.28
CA ALA A 109 4.85 -14.63 3.53
C ALA A 109 3.32 -14.84 3.41
N MET A 110 2.73 -14.41 2.28
CA MET A 110 1.30 -14.61 2.02
C MET A 110 0.93 -16.09 1.89
N GLU A 111 1.78 -16.91 1.26
CA GLU A 111 1.57 -18.35 1.14
C GLU A 111 1.72 -19.09 2.49
N ALA A 112 2.65 -18.67 3.32
CA ALA A 112 2.89 -19.27 4.64
C ALA A 112 1.78 -18.96 5.65
N HIS A 113 1.03 -17.88 5.44
CA HIS A 113 0.01 -17.42 6.38
C HIS A 113 -1.34 -18.13 6.18
N LYS A 114 -1.93 -18.58 7.27
CA LYS A 114 -3.31 -19.07 7.29
C LYS A 114 -4.26 -17.91 7.58
N THR A 115 -4.97 -17.46 6.57
CA THR A 115 -5.90 -16.32 6.68
C THR A 115 -6.96 -16.51 7.76
N ILE A 116 -7.12 -15.54 8.64
CA ILE A 116 -8.22 -15.42 9.60
C ILE A 116 -9.26 -14.51 8.96
N ALA A 117 -10.47 -15.02 8.73
CA ALA A 117 -11.49 -14.31 7.95
C ALA A 117 -12.04 -13.06 8.66
N ASP A 118 -12.20 -13.11 9.97
CA ASP A 118 -12.73 -12.02 10.79
C ASP A 118 -11.83 -11.85 12.03
N PRO A 119 -10.62 -11.25 11.84
CA PRO A 119 -9.63 -11.17 12.91
C PRO A 119 -9.96 -10.09 13.94
N THR A 120 -9.72 -10.38 15.22
CA THR A 120 -9.67 -9.35 16.25
C THR A 120 -8.42 -8.48 16.10
N LEU A 121 -8.35 -7.36 16.82
CA LEU A 121 -7.17 -6.50 16.84
C LEU A 121 -5.91 -7.27 17.28
N GLU A 122 -6.03 -8.09 18.32
CA GLU A 122 -4.92 -8.90 18.82
C GLU A 122 -4.42 -9.89 17.77
N GLN A 123 -5.33 -10.50 17.00
CA GLN A 123 -4.99 -11.42 15.92
C GLN A 123 -4.34 -10.70 14.74
N ILE A 124 -4.73 -9.46 14.45
CA ILE A 124 -4.07 -8.61 13.43
C ILE A 124 -2.62 -8.32 13.86
N LEU A 125 -2.41 -7.88 15.09
CA LEU A 125 -1.07 -7.60 15.62
C LEU A 125 -0.20 -8.87 15.68
N ALA A 126 -0.79 -10.01 16.05
CA ALA A 126 -0.09 -11.29 16.03
C ALA A 126 0.33 -11.69 14.61
N ALA A 127 -0.57 -11.57 13.61
CA ALA A 127 -0.26 -11.86 12.21
C ALA A 127 0.87 -10.98 11.65
N GLU A 128 0.91 -9.71 12.03
CA GLU A 128 2.02 -8.81 11.70
C GLU A 128 3.33 -9.30 12.30
N GLN A 129 3.36 -9.60 13.60
CA GLN A 129 4.55 -10.04 14.31
C GLN A 129 5.06 -11.40 13.78
N GLU A 130 4.17 -12.36 13.56
CA GLU A 130 4.49 -13.65 12.97
C GLU A 130 5.11 -13.50 11.57
N THR A 131 4.60 -12.58 10.77
CA THR A 131 5.16 -12.26 9.45
C THR A 131 6.57 -11.71 9.56
N TYR A 132 6.83 -10.80 10.49
CA TYR A 132 8.17 -10.27 10.74
C TYR A 132 9.15 -11.37 11.16
N GLU A 133 8.75 -12.25 12.05
CA GLU A 133 9.56 -13.38 12.52
C GLU A 133 9.84 -14.38 11.39
N TRP A 134 8.83 -14.71 10.58
CA TRP A 134 8.99 -15.60 9.44
C TRP A 134 10.04 -15.08 8.45
N ILE A 135 10.02 -13.79 8.14
CA ILE A 135 10.97 -13.14 7.24
C ILE A 135 12.35 -13.08 7.87
N ALA A 136 12.46 -12.70 9.16
CA ALA A 136 13.74 -12.60 9.87
C ALA A 136 14.47 -13.95 9.91
N ASN A 137 13.74 -15.05 10.14
CA ASN A 137 14.29 -16.40 10.16
C ASN A 137 14.79 -16.85 8.77
N ARG A 138 14.12 -16.44 7.69
CA ARG A 138 14.41 -16.89 6.33
C ARG A 138 15.52 -16.06 5.67
N TYR A 139 15.57 -14.76 5.93
CA TYR A 139 16.48 -13.83 5.27
C TYR A 139 17.62 -13.33 6.18
N LYS A 140 17.82 -13.94 7.36
CA LYS A 140 18.85 -13.59 8.35
C LYS A 140 19.05 -12.08 8.41
N MET A 141 18.06 -11.40 8.94
CA MET A 141 18.21 -10.00 9.36
C MET A 141 19.19 -10.03 10.53
N GLY A 142 20.49 -9.83 10.24
CA GLY A 142 21.47 -9.67 11.29
C GLY A 142 21.13 -8.47 12.16
N GLU A 143 21.29 -8.61 13.45
CA GLU A 143 21.22 -7.55 14.47
C GLU A 143 22.08 -6.36 14.10
#